data_5a88f332d990eaf1e5e24a235d9eb762
#
_entry.id   5a88f332d990eaf1e5e24a235d9eb762
#
_cell.length_a   1.000
_cell.length_b   1.000
_cell.length_c   1.000
_cell.angle_alpha   90.00
_cell.angle_beta   90.00
_cell.angle_gamma   90.00
#
_symmetry.space_group_name_H-M   'P 1'
#
loop_
_entity.id
_entity.type
_entity.pdbx_description
1 polymer ?
#
loop_
_entity_poly.entity_id
_entity_poly.type
_entity_poly.pdbx_seq_one_letter_code
_entity_poly.pdbx_strand_id
1 'polypeptide(L)'
;MALKYISKQTGKKEMNLLEEAIIFSTLMHQGKVRKFKRIPYILHPLEVAQILSTMTDDQEVIAAGVLHDVVENTDGTLKEIGERFGTRVARLVNSASESFSPDEDLAASWKRRKEESLYALQTSQDIGTRMIWFADQLSNMRSLAGIYSEQGEKIWSFLDQTDPDEQLWYFRSVAEYVEMDLNRTGAYKELIKHINYIWPGSFDSKKTRYQKYREVSLDGCKRIGRGAKADVYRYNDELIVKVYNENNTYKDVERETAIARKTFVMGIPTAISFGIVAVGRRYGTMFELVDASTVSELIARDPGRVDDYGRIMAYVAREIHATIAKKEDGFPAAKDSMLEWVERGLADIDEKAAEKLKEMIESMEDDFHMVHGDFHTGNVFIQNGEPLIIDMDRVATGPSIVDLSNCFLFYVGYGELNPKTIKDYMGFSYETAKAFFQAFIRHYLQTEEESRIKTVTDKASLLAYLRQIGQIRKGRKLSEKDEQDIQYLMKKITDLLELVNDFYI
;
A
#
# COMPACT_ATOMS: atom_id res chain seq x y z
N MET A 1 -6.43 46.15 -0.38
CA MET A 1 -7.41 47.22 -0.69
C MET A 1 -8.41 46.84 -1.76
N ALA A 2 -8.00 46.23 -2.88
CA ALA A 2 -8.91 45.81 -3.97
C ALA A 2 -10.01 44.81 -3.52
N LEU A 3 -9.70 43.84 -2.71
CA LEU A 3 -10.68 42.86 -2.16
C LEU A 3 -11.76 43.52 -1.28
N LYS A 4 -11.39 44.53 -0.48
CA LYS A 4 -12.36 45.33 0.30
C LYS A 4 -13.24 46.24 -0.56
N TYR A 5 -12.79 46.59 -1.77
CA TYR A 5 -13.55 47.43 -2.70
C TYR A 5 -14.61 46.62 -3.44
N ILE A 6 -14.28 45.37 -3.83
CA ILE A 6 -15.20 44.43 -4.51
C ILE A 6 -16.31 43.98 -3.56
N SER A 7 -16.01 43.67 -2.29
CA SER A 7 -17.01 43.25 -1.29
C SER A 7 -18.00 44.38 -0.91
N LYS A 8 -17.66 45.65 -1.15
CA LYS A 8 -18.55 46.80 -0.91
C LYS A 8 -19.58 47.03 -2.02
N GLN A 9 -19.33 46.55 -3.25
CA GLN A 9 -20.24 46.77 -4.38
C GLN A 9 -21.23 45.63 -4.62
N THR A 10 -20.96 44.43 -4.11
CA THR A 10 -21.79 43.24 -4.38
C THR A 10 -22.60 42.81 -3.16
N GLY A 11 -23.30 43.67 -2.47
CA GLY A 11 -24.23 43.34 -1.39
C GLY A 11 -24.05 41.96 -0.75
N LYS A 12 -23.20 41.85 0.27
CA LYS A 12 -23.03 40.71 1.23
C LYS A 12 -23.39 39.29 0.74
N LYS A 13 -22.75 38.78 -0.31
CA LYS A 13 -22.53 37.36 -0.46
C LYS A 13 -21.06 37.11 -0.13
N GLU A 14 -20.76 36.32 0.92
CA GLU A 14 -19.41 35.90 1.18
C GLU A 14 -18.91 35.13 -0.06
N MET A 15 -17.73 35.47 -0.56
CA MET A 15 -17.09 34.75 -1.66
C MET A 15 -16.81 33.34 -1.21
N ASN A 16 -17.04 32.39 -2.09
CA ASN A 16 -16.65 31.02 -1.81
C ASN A 16 -15.13 30.82 -2.00
N LEU A 17 -14.60 29.69 -1.49
CA LEU A 17 -13.17 29.36 -1.51
C LEU A 17 -12.55 29.49 -2.91
N LEU A 18 -13.25 29.00 -3.93
CA LEU A 18 -12.76 28.99 -5.30
C LEU A 18 -12.73 30.41 -5.90
N GLU A 19 -13.76 31.21 -5.67
CA GLU A 19 -13.80 32.61 -6.11
C GLU A 19 -12.64 33.42 -5.50
N GLU A 20 -12.35 33.22 -4.22
CA GLU A 20 -11.23 33.87 -3.55
C GLU A 20 -9.87 33.42 -4.10
N ALA A 21 -9.69 32.11 -4.35
CA ALA A 21 -8.49 31.56 -4.96
C ALA A 21 -8.24 32.12 -6.37
N ILE A 22 -9.27 32.23 -7.19
CA ILE A 22 -9.19 32.82 -8.54
C ILE A 22 -8.73 34.27 -8.48
N ILE A 23 -9.33 35.09 -7.60
CA ILE A 23 -8.95 36.48 -7.46
C ILE A 23 -7.51 36.62 -6.96
N PHE A 24 -7.14 35.84 -5.96
CA PHE A 24 -5.79 35.84 -5.41
C PHE A 24 -4.75 35.45 -6.46
N SER A 25 -4.94 34.31 -7.16
CA SER A 25 -4.05 33.87 -8.23
C SER A 25 -3.93 34.89 -9.35
N THR A 26 -5.06 35.55 -9.73
CA THR A 26 -5.07 36.61 -10.76
C THR A 26 -4.19 37.78 -10.37
N LEU A 27 -4.28 38.21 -9.11
CA LEU A 27 -3.47 39.34 -8.59
C LEU A 27 -1.98 38.96 -8.53
N MET A 28 -1.66 37.76 -8.07
CA MET A 28 -0.29 37.27 -7.97
C MET A 28 0.39 37.12 -9.34
N HIS A 29 -0.34 36.71 -10.38
CA HIS A 29 0.18 36.57 -11.73
C HIS A 29 0.04 37.84 -12.59
N GLN A 30 -0.32 38.99 -12.00
CA GLN A 30 -0.50 40.22 -12.74
C GLN A 30 0.77 40.61 -13.54
N GLY A 31 0.60 40.89 -14.83
CA GLY A 31 1.69 41.24 -15.73
C GLY A 31 2.54 40.10 -16.27
N LYS A 32 2.35 38.86 -15.78
CA LYS A 32 3.02 37.67 -16.33
C LYS A 32 2.31 37.17 -17.56
N VAL A 33 3.08 36.62 -18.51
CA VAL A 33 2.58 36.07 -19.78
C VAL A 33 3.13 34.68 -20.05
N ARG A 34 2.37 33.85 -20.75
CA ARG A 34 2.82 32.53 -21.24
C ARG A 34 3.92 32.65 -22.28
N LYS A 35 4.93 31.75 -22.21
CA LYS A 35 6.19 31.80 -22.97
C LYS A 35 5.98 31.92 -24.50
N PHE A 36 4.98 31.25 -25.08
CA PHE A 36 4.81 31.14 -26.53
C PHE A 36 3.73 32.05 -27.13
N LYS A 37 2.63 32.31 -26.42
CA LYS A 37 1.47 33.02 -26.98
C LYS A 37 1.29 34.46 -26.49
N ARG A 38 2.15 34.95 -25.57
CA ARG A 38 2.08 36.26 -24.94
C ARG A 38 0.70 36.65 -24.36
N ILE A 39 -0.10 35.62 -23.99
CA ILE A 39 -1.38 35.78 -23.30
C ILE A 39 -1.16 35.82 -21.78
N PRO A 40 -2.07 36.44 -21.01
CA PRO A 40 -1.95 36.47 -19.55
C PRO A 40 -1.74 35.09 -18.93
N TYR A 41 -0.76 34.97 -18.00
CA TYR A 41 -0.39 33.67 -17.40
C TYR A 41 -1.53 33.02 -16.65
N ILE A 42 -2.41 33.82 -16.03
CA ILE A 42 -3.56 33.32 -15.24
C ILE A 42 -4.47 32.35 -16.00
N LEU A 43 -4.47 32.40 -17.35
CA LEU A 43 -5.27 31.48 -18.15
C LEU A 43 -4.86 30.01 -17.95
N HIS A 44 -3.60 29.74 -17.57
CA HIS A 44 -3.13 28.39 -17.28
C HIS A 44 -3.71 27.83 -15.95
N PRO A 45 -3.54 28.47 -14.79
CA PRO A 45 -4.19 28.02 -13.56
C PRO A 45 -5.72 27.90 -13.67
N LEU A 46 -6.37 28.77 -14.42
CA LEU A 46 -7.81 28.66 -14.67
C LEU A 46 -8.16 27.45 -15.53
N GLU A 47 -7.36 27.12 -16.54
CA GLU A 47 -7.52 25.91 -17.32
C GLU A 47 -7.32 24.65 -16.46
N VAL A 48 -6.30 24.63 -15.59
CA VAL A 48 -6.08 23.55 -14.62
C VAL A 48 -7.30 23.35 -13.73
N ALA A 49 -7.87 24.42 -13.18
CA ALA A 49 -9.09 24.35 -12.38
C ALA A 49 -10.29 23.81 -13.18
N GLN A 50 -10.43 24.22 -14.45
CA GLN A 50 -11.49 23.74 -15.33
C GLN A 50 -11.32 22.24 -15.61
N ILE A 51 -10.10 21.75 -15.84
CA ILE A 51 -9.82 20.33 -16.01
C ILE A 51 -10.20 19.58 -14.73
N LEU A 52 -9.76 20.07 -13.56
CA LEU A 52 -10.06 19.47 -12.25
C LEU A 52 -11.57 19.37 -12.01
N SER A 53 -12.35 20.39 -12.33
CA SER A 53 -13.81 20.39 -12.16
C SER A 53 -14.53 19.32 -12.99
N THR A 54 -13.88 18.74 -14.00
CA THR A 54 -14.40 17.58 -14.74
C THR A 54 -14.12 16.23 -14.07
N MET A 55 -13.26 16.21 -13.03
CA MET A 55 -12.80 14.99 -12.36
C MET A 55 -13.21 14.92 -10.89
N THR A 56 -13.49 16.06 -10.26
CA THR A 56 -13.84 16.13 -8.83
C THR A 56 -14.71 17.33 -8.51
N ASP A 57 -15.57 17.19 -7.49
CA ASP A 57 -16.35 18.28 -6.90
C ASP A 57 -15.66 18.87 -5.64
N ASP A 58 -14.47 18.37 -5.28
CA ASP A 58 -13.71 18.83 -4.11
C ASP A 58 -13.15 20.23 -4.34
N GLN A 59 -13.80 21.23 -3.68
CA GLN A 59 -13.47 22.65 -3.83
C GLN A 59 -12.05 22.99 -3.38
N GLU A 60 -11.47 22.26 -2.42
CA GLU A 60 -10.08 22.49 -1.97
C GLU A 60 -9.07 21.99 -3.02
N VAL A 61 -9.35 20.90 -3.70
CA VAL A 61 -8.52 20.38 -4.81
C VAL A 61 -8.58 21.36 -5.99
N ILE A 62 -9.76 21.86 -6.35
CA ILE A 62 -9.92 22.80 -7.46
C ILE A 62 -9.24 24.15 -7.12
N ALA A 63 -9.40 24.65 -5.89
CA ALA A 63 -8.75 25.88 -5.44
C ALA A 63 -7.21 25.72 -5.40
N ALA A 64 -6.70 24.57 -4.95
CA ALA A 64 -5.27 24.27 -5.01
C ALA A 64 -4.75 24.23 -6.46
N GLY A 65 -5.54 23.73 -7.42
CA GLY A 65 -5.21 23.80 -8.84
C GLY A 65 -5.14 25.23 -9.39
N VAL A 66 -5.98 26.17 -8.89
CA VAL A 66 -5.86 27.59 -9.23
C VAL A 66 -4.58 28.20 -8.64
N LEU A 67 -4.10 27.69 -7.51
CA LEU A 67 -3.01 28.28 -6.72
C LEU A 67 -1.66 27.57 -6.95
N HIS A 68 -1.60 26.46 -7.70
CA HIS A 68 -0.43 25.58 -7.78
C HIS A 68 0.84 26.31 -8.20
N ASP A 69 0.74 27.24 -9.14
CA ASP A 69 1.86 28.01 -9.70
C ASP A 69 2.19 29.30 -8.91
N VAL A 70 1.41 29.65 -7.89
CA VAL A 70 1.61 30.92 -7.15
C VAL A 70 2.98 30.91 -6.46
N VAL A 71 3.35 29.80 -5.82
CA VAL A 71 4.61 29.69 -5.06
C VAL A 71 5.82 29.63 -6.00
N GLU A 72 5.69 28.97 -7.14
CA GLU A 72 6.79 28.81 -8.10
C GLU A 72 7.03 30.06 -8.93
N ASN A 73 5.97 30.70 -9.34
CA ASN A 73 6.03 31.73 -10.37
C ASN A 73 5.78 33.15 -9.84
N THR A 74 5.56 33.34 -8.53
CA THR A 74 5.28 34.66 -7.95
C THR A 74 5.97 34.86 -6.60
N ASP A 75 5.76 35.96 -5.91
CA ASP A 75 6.26 36.23 -4.55
C ASP A 75 5.34 35.61 -3.47
N GLY A 76 4.32 34.86 -3.85
CA GLY A 76 3.38 34.23 -2.92
C GLY A 76 4.03 33.07 -2.15
N THR A 77 3.61 32.88 -0.90
CA THR A 77 4.19 31.88 -0.01
C THR A 77 3.17 30.83 0.41
N LEU A 78 3.64 29.60 0.72
CA LEU A 78 2.79 28.54 1.29
C LEU A 78 2.14 28.97 2.61
N LYS A 79 2.82 29.81 3.41
CA LYS A 79 2.26 30.35 4.65
C LYS A 79 1.03 31.23 4.35
N GLU A 80 1.13 32.13 3.39
CA GLU A 80 0.01 33.00 2.99
C GLU A 80 -1.16 32.18 2.44
N ILE A 81 -0.87 31.15 1.62
CA ILE A 81 -1.90 30.22 1.11
C ILE A 81 -2.57 29.49 2.28
N GLY A 82 -1.81 28.99 3.26
CA GLY A 82 -2.35 28.29 4.43
C GLY A 82 -3.22 29.16 5.32
N GLU A 83 -2.84 30.42 5.52
CA GLU A 83 -3.60 31.40 6.32
C GLU A 83 -4.92 31.81 5.64
N ARG A 84 -4.97 31.83 4.32
CA ARG A 84 -6.14 32.32 3.55
C ARG A 84 -7.07 31.19 3.11
N PHE A 85 -6.53 30.05 2.69
CA PHE A 85 -7.27 28.97 2.02
C PHE A 85 -7.29 27.67 2.83
N GLY A 86 -6.60 27.63 3.97
CA GLY A 86 -6.54 26.48 4.84
C GLY A 86 -5.33 25.56 4.60
N THR A 87 -5.02 24.76 5.63
CA THR A 87 -3.81 23.93 5.66
C THR A 87 -3.83 22.81 4.61
N ARG A 88 -5.02 22.28 4.24
CA ARG A 88 -5.13 21.25 3.20
C ARG A 88 -4.82 21.81 1.82
N VAL A 89 -5.32 22.99 1.48
CA VAL A 89 -5.00 23.67 0.22
C VAL A 89 -3.50 23.97 0.11
N ALA A 90 -2.88 24.50 1.17
CA ALA A 90 -1.44 24.75 1.19
C ALA A 90 -0.61 23.48 1.01
N ARG A 91 -1.02 22.37 1.64
CA ARG A 91 -0.35 21.06 1.46
C ARG A 91 -0.49 20.54 0.03
N LEU A 92 -1.67 20.64 -0.58
CA LEU A 92 -1.89 20.24 -1.97
C LEU A 92 -1.04 21.06 -2.94
N VAL A 93 -0.98 22.38 -2.77
CA VAL A 93 -0.11 23.27 -3.55
C VAL A 93 1.35 22.87 -3.39
N ASN A 94 1.85 22.72 -2.15
CA ASN A 94 3.23 22.30 -1.90
C ASN A 94 3.59 20.96 -2.55
N SER A 95 2.65 20.01 -2.53
CA SER A 95 2.88 18.68 -3.11
C SER A 95 2.81 18.67 -4.65
N ALA A 96 2.23 19.71 -5.26
CA ALA A 96 2.10 19.85 -6.70
C ALA A 96 3.14 20.83 -7.30
N SER A 97 3.99 21.46 -6.47
CA SER A 97 5.01 22.40 -6.91
C SER A 97 6.36 21.73 -7.15
N GLU A 98 7.05 22.15 -8.23
CA GLU A 98 8.43 21.71 -8.50
C GLU A 98 9.42 22.51 -7.62
N SER A 99 10.48 21.83 -7.17
CA SER A 99 11.56 22.49 -6.44
C SER A 99 12.67 22.89 -7.40
N PHE A 100 13.00 24.16 -7.48
CA PHE A 100 14.17 24.64 -8.20
C PHE A 100 14.86 25.79 -7.47
N SER A 101 16.16 25.95 -7.72
CA SER A 101 16.93 27.06 -7.20
C SER A 101 16.95 28.21 -8.20
N PRO A 102 16.88 29.48 -7.77
CA PRO A 102 16.86 30.65 -8.66
C PRO A 102 18.07 30.75 -9.62
N ASP A 103 19.20 30.17 -9.23
CA ASP A 103 20.44 30.18 -10.01
C ASP A 103 20.66 28.92 -10.86
N GLU A 104 19.67 28.03 -10.94
CA GLU A 104 19.79 26.76 -11.64
C GLU A 104 19.56 26.90 -13.14
N ASP A 105 20.43 26.29 -13.96
CA ASP A 105 20.20 26.15 -15.40
C ASP A 105 19.00 25.23 -15.66
N LEU A 106 17.91 25.79 -16.17
CA LEU A 106 16.64 25.11 -16.38
C LEU A 106 16.76 23.98 -17.42
N ALA A 107 17.62 24.10 -18.42
CA ALA A 107 17.83 23.07 -19.42
C ALA A 107 18.66 21.91 -18.85
N ALA A 108 19.75 22.22 -18.15
CA ALA A 108 20.63 21.20 -17.56
C ALA A 108 19.94 20.42 -16.43
N SER A 109 19.06 21.06 -15.66
CA SER A 109 18.34 20.45 -14.52
C SER A 109 17.02 19.80 -14.90
N TRP A 110 16.56 19.95 -16.14
CA TRP A 110 15.22 19.52 -16.57
C TRP A 110 14.93 18.05 -16.22
N LYS A 111 15.83 17.14 -16.61
CA LYS A 111 15.64 15.69 -16.39
C LYS A 111 15.50 15.35 -14.91
N ARG A 112 16.41 15.85 -14.07
CA ARG A 112 16.37 15.64 -12.62
C ARG A 112 15.06 16.15 -12.00
N ARG A 113 14.65 17.38 -12.35
CA ARG A 113 13.39 17.96 -11.82
C ARG A 113 12.17 17.12 -12.25
N LYS A 114 12.13 16.62 -13.49
CA LYS A 114 11.04 15.77 -13.96
C LYS A 114 11.04 14.40 -13.29
N GLU A 115 12.20 13.83 -13.00
CA GLU A 115 12.32 12.59 -12.21
C GLU A 115 11.83 12.78 -10.77
N GLU A 116 12.17 13.90 -10.11
CA GLU A 116 11.68 14.26 -8.79
C GLU A 116 10.15 14.43 -8.77
N SER A 117 9.61 15.13 -9.78
CA SER A 117 8.16 15.33 -9.95
C SER A 117 7.42 14.00 -10.17
N LEU A 118 7.97 13.12 -10.99
CA LEU A 118 7.41 11.79 -11.22
C LEU A 118 7.49 10.92 -9.97
N TYR A 119 8.56 11.01 -9.19
CA TYR A 119 8.67 10.33 -7.90
C TYR A 119 7.62 10.83 -6.90
N ALA A 120 7.43 12.15 -6.79
CA ALA A 120 6.39 12.74 -5.94
C ALA A 120 4.98 12.29 -6.37
N LEU A 121 4.70 12.27 -7.68
CA LEU A 121 3.44 11.79 -8.25
C LEU A 121 3.20 10.30 -7.92
N GLN A 122 4.23 9.47 -8.07
CA GLN A 122 4.16 8.03 -7.83
C GLN A 122 3.94 7.69 -6.35
N THR A 123 4.59 8.44 -5.44
CA THR A 123 4.56 8.16 -3.99
C THR A 123 3.41 8.86 -3.26
N SER A 124 2.75 9.85 -3.89
CA SER A 124 1.63 10.56 -3.28
C SER A 124 0.48 9.61 -2.94
N GLN A 125 0.01 9.66 -1.70
CA GLN A 125 -1.20 8.97 -1.24
C GLN A 125 -2.48 9.79 -1.44
N ASP A 126 -2.35 11.10 -1.69
CA ASP A 126 -3.49 12.01 -1.88
C ASP A 126 -3.88 12.06 -3.36
N ILE A 127 -5.08 11.58 -3.67
CA ILE A 127 -5.61 11.61 -5.05
C ILE A 127 -5.75 13.05 -5.56
N GLY A 128 -6.01 14.02 -4.69
CA GLY A 128 -6.08 15.44 -5.06
C GLY A 128 -4.74 15.93 -5.62
N THR A 129 -3.62 15.60 -4.99
CA THR A 129 -2.28 15.90 -5.51
C THR A 129 -2.07 15.31 -6.91
N ARG A 130 -2.45 14.04 -7.11
CA ARG A 130 -2.32 13.38 -8.44
C ARG A 130 -3.19 14.05 -9.49
N MET A 131 -4.41 14.45 -9.13
CA MET A 131 -5.32 15.18 -10.03
C MET A 131 -4.76 16.54 -10.44
N ILE A 132 -4.14 17.29 -9.49
CA ILE A 132 -3.54 18.61 -9.78
C ILE A 132 -2.36 18.45 -10.74
N TRP A 133 -1.42 17.54 -10.45
CA TRP A 133 -0.31 17.24 -11.35
C TRP A 133 -0.78 16.85 -12.75
N PHE A 134 -1.75 15.96 -12.83
CA PHE A 134 -2.32 15.52 -14.09
C PHE A 134 -2.98 16.66 -14.88
N ALA A 135 -3.78 17.50 -14.19
CA ALA A 135 -4.49 18.62 -14.81
C ALA A 135 -3.51 19.68 -15.35
N ASP A 136 -2.42 19.96 -14.60
CA ASP A 136 -1.34 20.82 -15.07
C ASP A 136 -0.70 20.24 -16.35
N GLN A 137 -0.33 18.95 -16.35
CA GLN A 137 0.30 18.33 -17.50
C GLN A 137 -0.65 18.23 -18.70
N LEU A 138 -1.95 18.05 -18.51
CA LEU A 138 -2.93 18.11 -19.62
C LEU A 138 -3.01 19.53 -20.19
N SER A 139 -3.02 20.58 -19.37
CA SER A 139 -2.99 21.98 -19.84
C SER A 139 -1.70 22.28 -20.62
N ASN A 140 -0.56 21.81 -20.12
CA ASN A 140 0.72 21.94 -20.83
C ASN A 140 0.73 21.16 -22.16
N MET A 141 0.17 19.97 -22.19
CA MET A 141 0.02 19.16 -23.41
C MET A 141 -0.90 19.81 -24.44
N ARG A 142 -2.02 20.42 -24.03
CA ARG A 142 -2.92 21.18 -24.91
C ARG A 142 -2.17 22.34 -25.58
N SER A 143 -1.37 23.06 -24.79
CA SER A 143 -0.53 24.14 -25.29
C SER A 143 0.52 23.64 -26.31
N LEU A 144 1.20 22.54 -25.97
CA LEU A 144 2.20 21.89 -26.84
C LEU A 144 1.56 21.42 -28.14
N ALA A 145 0.45 20.69 -28.07
CA ALA A 145 -0.26 20.19 -29.27
C ALA A 145 -0.77 21.32 -30.17
N GLY A 146 -1.24 22.43 -29.58
CA GLY A 146 -1.65 23.60 -30.33
C GLY A 146 -0.49 24.24 -31.11
N ILE A 147 0.66 24.40 -30.47
CA ILE A 147 1.85 24.97 -31.12
C ILE A 147 2.44 23.98 -32.14
N TYR A 148 2.46 22.68 -31.82
CA TYR A 148 2.90 21.63 -32.75
C TYR A 148 2.04 21.63 -34.05
N SER A 149 0.73 21.86 -33.94
CA SER A 149 -0.13 21.96 -35.11
C SER A 149 0.21 23.15 -36.03
N GLU A 150 0.77 24.23 -35.49
CA GLU A 150 1.13 25.45 -36.24
C GLU A 150 2.56 25.39 -36.76
N GLN A 151 3.52 24.82 -35.99
CA GLN A 151 4.96 24.91 -36.24
C GLN A 151 5.65 23.58 -36.55
N GLY A 152 4.97 22.47 -36.33
CA GLY A 152 5.54 21.12 -36.46
C GLY A 152 6.76 20.92 -35.56
N GLU A 153 7.74 20.16 -36.05
CA GLU A 153 8.98 19.80 -35.33
C GLU A 153 9.83 21.00 -34.87
N LYS A 154 9.58 22.20 -35.39
CA LYS A 154 10.34 23.38 -35.00
C LYS A 154 10.13 23.77 -33.53
N ILE A 155 9.02 23.30 -32.91
CA ILE A 155 8.70 23.61 -31.52
C ILE A 155 9.80 23.13 -30.56
N TRP A 156 10.45 22.02 -30.84
CA TRP A 156 11.47 21.45 -29.98
C TRP A 156 12.62 22.40 -29.67
N SER A 157 13.02 23.22 -30.65
CA SER A 157 14.10 24.20 -30.48
C SER A 157 13.77 25.37 -29.54
N PHE A 158 12.51 25.53 -29.13
CA PHE A 158 12.06 26.60 -28.23
C PHE A 158 11.83 26.13 -26.77
N LEU A 159 11.93 24.82 -26.53
CA LEU A 159 11.75 24.24 -25.20
C LEU A 159 13.07 24.16 -24.44
N ASP A 160 13.00 24.14 -23.10
CA ASP A 160 14.19 23.94 -22.26
C ASP A 160 14.77 22.52 -22.43
N GLN A 161 13.91 21.52 -22.72
CA GLN A 161 14.32 20.21 -23.24
C GLN A 161 13.97 20.12 -24.71
N THR A 162 15.00 20.06 -25.54
CA THR A 162 14.89 20.05 -27.01
C THR A 162 14.72 18.67 -27.63
N ASP A 163 14.96 17.61 -26.86
CA ASP A 163 14.81 16.23 -27.30
C ASP A 163 13.33 15.81 -27.21
N PRO A 164 12.69 15.47 -28.37
CA PRO A 164 11.31 15.01 -28.41
C PRO A 164 11.08 13.71 -27.64
N ASP A 165 12.06 12.81 -27.57
CA ASP A 165 11.93 11.52 -26.89
C ASP A 165 11.93 11.70 -25.38
N GLU A 166 12.68 12.67 -24.84
CA GLU A 166 12.64 13.06 -23.45
C GLU A 166 11.30 13.72 -23.06
N GLN A 167 10.75 14.55 -23.95
CA GLN A 167 9.40 15.12 -23.76
C GLN A 167 8.34 14.01 -23.75
N LEU A 168 8.39 13.08 -24.71
CA LEU A 168 7.50 11.92 -24.75
C LEU A 168 7.62 11.09 -23.47
N TRP A 169 8.86 10.78 -23.04
CA TRP A 169 9.11 10.03 -21.81
C TRP A 169 8.37 10.63 -20.61
N TYR A 170 8.45 11.95 -20.44
CA TYR A 170 7.83 12.63 -19.31
C TYR A 170 6.30 12.55 -19.35
N PHE A 171 5.66 12.97 -20.46
CA PHE A 171 4.20 12.95 -20.59
C PHE A 171 3.62 11.54 -20.53
N ARG A 172 4.33 10.58 -21.08
CA ARG A 172 3.97 9.17 -21.02
C ARG A 172 4.04 8.64 -19.60
N SER A 173 5.11 8.97 -18.85
CA SER A 173 5.25 8.56 -17.44
C SER A 173 4.14 9.15 -16.57
N VAL A 174 3.77 10.42 -16.75
CA VAL A 174 2.63 11.02 -16.06
C VAL A 174 1.34 10.25 -16.35
N ALA A 175 1.04 9.99 -17.62
CA ALA A 175 -0.15 9.24 -18.00
C ALA A 175 -0.18 7.83 -17.39
N GLU A 176 0.94 7.11 -17.39
CA GLU A 176 1.07 5.77 -16.82
C GLU A 176 0.86 5.78 -15.30
N TYR A 177 1.41 6.77 -14.57
CA TYR A 177 1.29 6.81 -13.10
C TYR A 177 -0.11 7.16 -12.61
N VAL A 178 -0.90 7.89 -13.39
CA VAL A 178 -2.28 8.23 -13.04
C VAL A 178 -3.33 7.33 -13.71
N GLU A 179 -2.93 6.40 -14.59
CA GLU A 179 -3.84 5.56 -15.38
C GLU A 179 -4.88 4.88 -14.51
N MET A 180 -4.47 4.29 -13.40
CA MET A 180 -5.36 3.54 -12.52
C MET A 180 -6.45 4.40 -11.87
N ASP A 181 -6.09 5.63 -11.53
CA ASP A 181 -6.99 6.55 -10.86
C ASP A 181 -7.89 7.30 -11.85
N LEU A 182 -7.39 7.63 -13.06
CA LEU A 182 -8.01 8.60 -13.96
C LEU A 182 -8.41 8.07 -15.35
N ASN A 183 -8.08 6.82 -15.72
CA ASN A 183 -8.30 6.27 -17.07
C ASN A 183 -9.75 6.32 -17.57
N ARG A 184 -10.73 6.41 -16.68
CA ARG A 184 -12.15 6.52 -17.01
C ARG A 184 -12.58 7.96 -17.32
N THR A 185 -11.77 8.96 -16.95
CA THR A 185 -12.10 10.38 -17.16
C THR A 185 -11.97 10.80 -18.62
N GLY A 186 -12.76 11.80 -19.03
CA GLY A 186 -12.60 12.42 -20.35
C GLY A 186 -11.24 13.10 -20.51
N ALA A 187 -10.74 13.72 -19.43
CA ALA A 187 -9.45 14.39 -19.38
C ALA A 187 -8.27 13.43 -19.66
N TYR A 188 -8.29 12.22 -19.07
CA TYR A 188 -7.25 11.21 -19.34
C TYR A 188 -7.22 10.79 -20.81
N LYS A 189 -8.41 10.50 -21.39
CA LYS A 189 -8.52 10.12 -22.81
C LYS A 189 -8.04 11.23 -23.75
N GLU A 190 -8.25 12.47 -23.35
CA GLU A 190 -7.76 13.65 -24.07
C GLU A 190 -6.23 13.75 -24.05
N LEU A 191 -5.59 13.55 -22.88
CA LEU A 191 -4.12 13.51 -22.77
C LEU A 191 -3.55 12.46 -23.72
N ILE A 192 -4.07 11.23 -23.69
CA ILE A 192 -3.61 10.15 -24.57
C ILE A 192 -3.80 10.50 -26.06
N LYS A 193 -4.90 11.16 -26.41
CA LYS A 193 -5.14 11.63 -27.79
C LYS A 193 -4.08 12.64 -28.23
N HIS A 194 -3.72 13.60 -27.37
CA HIS A 194 -2.69 14.59 -27.68
C HIS A 194 -1.29 14.00 -27.75
N ILE A 195 -0.95 13.06 -26.85
CA ILE A 195 0.32 12.32 -26.94
C ILE A 195 0.41 11.59 -28.28
N ASN A 196 -0.60 10.85 -28.67
CA ASN A 196 -0.60 10.13 -29.96
C ASN A 196 -0.70 11.05 -31.18
N TYR A 197 -1.18 12.28 -31.02
CA TYR A 197 -1.18 13.27 -32.09
C TYR A 197 0.24 13.77 -32.41
N ILE A 198 1.03 14.04 -31.37
CA ILE A 198 2.41 14.52 -31.51
C ILE A 198 3.36 13.36 -31.83
N TRP A 199 3.18 12.21 -31.17
CA TRP A 199 4.01 11.00 -31.33
C TRP A 199 3.12 9.80 -31.73
N PRO A 200 2.81 9.63 -33.02
CA PRO A 200 1.86 8.61 -33.48
C PRO A 200 2.23 7.19 -33.02
N GLY A 201 1.28 6.52 -32.36
CA GLY A 201 1.45 5.14 -31.89
C GLY A 201 2.31 4.97 -30.66
N SER A 202 2.76 6.07 -30.01
CA SER A 202 3.61 6.04 -28.82
C SER A 202 2.85 5.62 -27.56
N PHE A 203 1.54 5.84 -27.52
CA PHE A 203 0.70 5.46 -26.39
C PHE A 203 -0.49 4.63 -26.85
N ASP A 204 -0.40 3.32 -26.72
CA ASP A 204 -1.54 2.40 -26.89
C ASP A 204 -1.92 1.89 -25.49
N SER A 205 -3.09 2.31 -25.01
CA SER A 205 -3.60 1.90 -23.68
C SER A 205 -3.70 0.38 -23.51
N LYS A 206 -3.77 -0.37 -24.60
CA LYS A 206 -3.68 -1.83 -24.58
C LYS A 206 -2.25 -2.33 -24.49
N LYS A 207 -1.27 -1.64 -25.07
CA LYS A 207 0.16 -2.02 -25.03
C LYS A 207 0.86 -1.47 -23.79
N THR A 208 0.50 -0.30 -23.27
CA THR A 208 1.20 0.37 -22.16
C THR A 208 1.08 -0.42 -20.87
N ARG A 209 -0.05 -1.07 -20.64
CA ARG A 209 -0.27 -1.98 -19.51
C ARG A 209 0.73 -3.14 -19.50
N TYR A 210 1.20 -3.56 -20.68
CA TYR A 210 2.10 -4.70 -20.87
C TYR A 210 3.58 -4.30 -21.05
N GLN A 211 3.90 -3.05 -21.41
CA GLN A 211 5.29 -2.63 -21.60
C GLN A 211 6.01 -2.26 -20.29
N LYS A 212 5.28 -1.83 -19.26
CA LYS A 212 5.86 -1.54 -17.93
C LYS A 212 6.26 -2.83 -17.18
N TYR A 213 5.57 -3.93 -17.46
CA TYR A 213 5.86 -5.24 -16.85
C TYR A 213 6.11 -6.25 -17.93
N ARG A 214 7.12 -7.09 -17.71
CA ARG A 214 7.37 -8.23 -18.56
C ARG A 214 6.11 -9.09 -18.64
N GLU A 215 5.56 -9.26 -19.84
CA GLU A 215 4.46 -10.19 -20.05
C GLU A 215 4.98 -11.63 -19.92
N VAL A 216 4.26 -12.43 -19.17
CA VAL A 216 4.60 -13.80 -18.90
C VAL A 216 3.42 -14.69 -19.31
N SER A 217 3.67 -15.64 -20.22
CA SER A 217 2.72 -16.72 -20.50
C SER A 217 2.87 -17.82 -19.47
N LEU A 218 1.73 -18.34 -19.01
CA LEU A 218 1.67 -19.54 -18.15
C LEU A 218 1.39 -20.82 -18.94
N ASP A 219 1.43 -20.77 -20.28
CA ASP A 219 1.22 -21.94 -21.12
C ASP A 219 2.26 -23.01 -20.77
N GLY A 220 1.79 -24.20 -20.42
CA GLY A 220 2.63 -25.31 -19.97
C GLY A 220 3.13 -25.21 -18.51
N CYS A 221 2.88 -24.11 -17.78
CA CYS A 221 3.28 -23.97 -16.39
C CYS A 221 2.39 -24.79 -15.45
N LYS A 222 3.02 -25.52 -14.54
CA LYS A 222 2.32 -26.29 -13.50
C LYS A 222 1.93 -25.36 -12.34
N ARG A 223 0.64 -25.34 -11.96
CA ARG A 223 0.21 -24.71 -10.73
C ARG A 223 0.69 -25.55 -9.53
N ILE A 224 1.45 -24.96 -8.64
CA ILE A 224 2.05 -25.58 -7.45
C ILE A 224 1.42 -25.09 -6.13
N GLY A 225 0.68 -23.97 -6.15
CA GLY A 225 -0.01 -23.46 -4.98
C GLY A 225 -1.34 -22.78 -5.34
N ARG A 226 -2.27 -22.76 -4.40
CA ARG A 226 -3.54 -22.05 -4.49
C ARG A 226 -3.82 -21.35 -3.18
N GLY A 227 -3.94 -20.01 -3.22
CA GLY A 227 -4.28 -19.18 -2.07
C GLY A 227 -5.61 -18.42 -2.27
N ALA A 228 -6.04 -17.72 -1.23
CA ALA A 228 -7.26 -16.92 -1.28
C ALA A 228 -7.14 -15.71 -2.22
N LYS A 229 -5.95 -15.13 -2.35
CA LYS A 229 -5.67 -13.94 -3.16
C LYS A 229 -4.99 -14.24 -4.48
N ALA A 230 -4.24 -15.35 -4.57
CA ALA A 230 -3.40 -15.65 -5.71
C ALA A 230 -3.19 -17.16 -5.90
N ASP A 231 -2.92 -17.56 -7.14
CA ASP A 231 -2.40 -18.90 -7.48
C ASP A 231 -0.90 -18.80 -7.76
N VAL A 232 -0.14 -19.86 -7.42
CA VAL A 232 1.31 -19.92 -7.64
C VAL A 232 1.61 -20.95 -8.73
N TYR A 233 2.37 -20.53 -9.73
CA TYR A 233 2.78 -21.36 -10.87
C TYR A 233 4.30 -21.51 -10.92
N ARG A 234 4.79 -22.74 -11.15
CA ARG A 234 6.20 -22.98 -11.48
C ARG A 234 6.43 -22.50 -12.90
N TYR A 235 7.22 -21.42 -13.05
CA TYR A 235 7.50 -20.83 -14.36
C TYR A 235 8.63 -21.56 -15.10
N ASN A 236 9.68 -21.90 -14.36
CA ASN A 236 10.80 -22.73 -14.84
C ASN A 236 11.47 -23.43 -13.64
N ASP A 237 12.72 -23.89 -13.81
CA ASP A 237 13.45 -24.60 -12.77
C ASP A 237 13.97 -23.68 -11.65
N GLU A 238 13.95 -22.35 -11.84
CA GLU A 238 14.48 -21.37 -10.90
C GLU A 238 13.42 -20.38 -10.40
N LEU A 239 12.29 -20.27 -11.09
CA LEU A 239 11.32 -19.18 -10.87
C LEU A 239 9.89 -19.70 -10.70
N ILE A 240 9.15 -18.98 -9.85
CA ILE A 240 7.69 -19.07 -9.73
C ILE A 240 7.04 -17.74 -10.07
N VAL A 241 5.77 -17.78 -10.42
CA VAL A 241 4.90 -16.59 -10.56
C VAL A 241 3.70 -16.76 -9.64
N LYS A 242 3.57 -15.84 -8.67
CA LYS A 242 2.37 -15.67 -7.84
C LYS A 242 1.41 -14.75 -8.61
N VAL A 243 0.33 -15.32 -9.14
CA VAL A 243 -0.65 -14.62 -10.00
C VAL A 243 -1.87 -14.26 -9.19
N TYR A 244 -2.12 -12.98 -9.02
CA TYR A 244 -3.21 -12.46 -8.20
C TYR A 244 -4.56 -12.59 -8.90
N ASN A 245 -5.63 -12.73 -8.11
CA ASN A 245 -7.00 -12.76 -8.61
C ASN A 245 -7.38 -11.40 -9.23
N GLU A 246 -8.39 -11.38 -10.10
CA GLU A 246 -8.83 -10.17 -10.82
C GLU A 246 -9.28 -9.02 -9.91
N ASN A 247 -9.66 -9.31 -8.67
CA ASN A 247 -10.06 -8.31 -7.68
C ASN A 247 -8.87 -7.56 -7.04
N ASN A 248 -7.64 -8.05 -7.22
CA ASN A 248 -6.45 -7.36 -6.71
C ASN A 248 -6.01 -6.30 -7.70
N THR A 249 -5.86 -5.08 -7.19
CA THR A 249 -5.37 -3.96 -7.99
C THR A 249 -3.85 -4.04 -8.16
N TYR A 250 -3.32 -3.28 -9.11
CA TYR A 250 -1.87 -3.12 -9.25
C TYR A 250 -1.23 -2.62 -7.94
N LYS A 251 -1.88 -1.66 -7.25
CA LYS A 251 -1.37 -1.12 -5.97
C LYS A 251 -1.24 -2.20 -4.88
N ASP A 252 -2.16 -3.16 -4.86
CA ASP A 252 -2.08 -4.27 -3.91
C ASP A 252 -0.85 -5.13 -4.18
N VAL A 253 -0.61 -5.45 -5.48
CA VAL A 253 0.54 -6.25 -5.91
C VAL A 253 1.86 -5.49 -5.71
N GLU A 254 1.89 -4.20 -6.02
CA GLU A 254 3.07 -3.33 -5.83
C GLU A 254 3.44 -3.22 -4.35
N ARG A 255 2.44 -2.99 -3.49
CA ARG A 255 2.64 -2.93 -2.04
C ARG A 255 3.22 -4.24 -1.50
N GLU A 256 2.63 -5.38 -1.86
CA GLU A 256 3.11 -6.69 -1.43
C GLU A 256 4.54 -6.97 -1.93
N THR A 257 4.81 -6.68 -3.20
CA THR A 257 6.16 -6.82 -3.80
C THR A 257 7.19 -5.91 -3.12
N ALA A 258 6.81 -4.67 -2.80
CA ALA A 258 7.68 -3.72 -2.11
C ALA A 258 7.98 -4.17 -0.67
N ILE A 259 6.98 -4.67 0.06
CA ILE A 259 7.16 -5.23 1.40
C ILE A 259 8.12 -6.43 1.35
N ALA A 260 7.91 -7.39 0.45
CA ALA A 260 8.78 -8.56 0.31
C ALA A 260 10.24 -8.16 0.04
N ARG A 261 10.48 -7.17 -0.84
CA ARG A 261 11.82 -6.65 -1.11
C ARG A 261 12.46 -5.97 0.09
N LYS A 262 11.71 -5.12 0.80
CA LYS A 262 12.21 -4.44 2.01
C LYS A 262 12.59 -5.46 3.08
N THR A 263 11.74 -6.44 3.32
CA THR A 263 11.97 -7.51 4.29
C THR A 263 13.26 -8.28 3.97
N PHE A 264 13.49 -8.61 2.70
CA PHE A 264 14.73 -9.24 2.23
C PHE A 264 15.96 -8.35 2.51
N VAL A 265 15.88 -7.05 2.17
CA VAL A 265 16.98 -6.08 2.39
C VAL A 265 17.30 -5.91 3.89
N MET A 266 16.31 -6.08 4.77
CA MET A 266 16.50 -6.06 6.23
C MET A 266 17.17 -7.31 6.78
N GLY A 267 17.47 -8.31 5.94
CA GLY A 267 18.17 -9.53 6.31
C GLY A 267 17.29 -10.68 6.78
N ILE A 268 15.95 -10.54 6.70
CA ILE A 268 15.04 -11.65 6.95
C ILE A 268 15.14 -12.64 5.79
N PRO A 269 15.42 -13.94 6.04
CA PRO A 269 15.63 -14.93 5.00
C PRO A 269 14.31 -15.25 4.29
N THR A 270 14.01 -14.53 3.21
CA THR A 270 12.80 -14.71 2.39
C THR A 270 13.12 -14.85 0.92
N ALA A 271 12.19 -15.45 0.16
CA ALA A 271 12.34 -15.64 -1.29
C ALA A 271 12.58 -14.32 -2.03
N ILE A 272 13.53 -14.30 -2.94
CA ILE A 272 13.90 -13.11 -3.71
C ILE A 272 12.77 -12.76 -4.68
N SER A 273 12.28 -11.52 -4.59
CA SER A 273 11.31 -10.97 -5.55
C SER A 273 12.01 -10.33 -6.74
N PHE A 274 11.76 -10.84 -7.94
CA PHE A 274 12.25 -10.28 -9.21
C PHE A 274 11.34 -9.21 -9.80
N GLY A 275 10.20 -8.95 -9.14
CA GLY A 275 9.30 -7.87 -9.50
C GLY A 275 7.98 -8.32 -10.09
N ILE A 276 7.21 -7.31 -10.48
CA ILE A 276 5.86 -7.49 -11.00
C ILE A 276 5.92 -7.90 -12.47
N VAL A 277 5.03 -8.81 -12.85
CA VAL A 277 4.83 -9.28 -14.22
C VAL A 277 3.34 -9.16 -14.61
N ALA A 278 3.07 -9.02 -15.90
CA ALA A 278 1.71 -9.11 -16.44
C ALA A 278 1.43 -10.55 -16.88
N VAL A 279 0.25 -11.08 -16.50
CA VAL A 279 -0.22 -12.42 -16.87
C VAL A 279 -1.63 -12.30 -17.45
N GLY A 280 -1.74 -12.11 -18.75
CA GLY A 280 -3.00 -11.76 -19.42
C GLY A 280 -3.61 -10.49 -18.82
N ARG A 281 -4.81 -10.55 -18.22
CA ARG A 281 -5.47 -9.41 -17.58
C ARG A 281 -5.11 -9.23 -16.10
N ARG A 282 -4.30 -10.11 -15.54
CA ARG A 282 -3.93 -10.14 -14.13
C ARG A 282 -2.49 -9.67 -13.93
N TYR A 283 -2.17 -9.32 -12.71
CA TYR A 283 -0.80 -9.07 -12.29
C TYR A 283 -0.26 -10.29 -11.55
N GLY A 284 1.04 -10.49 -11.63
CA GLY A 284 1.76 -11.46 -10.85
C GLY A 284 3.05 -10.86 -10.29
N THR A 285 3.60 -11.50 -9.28
CA THR A 285 4.97 -11.24 -8.81
C THR A 285 5.82 -12.47 -9.07
N MET A 286 6.97 -12.26 -9.68
CA MET A 286 7.95 -13.32 -9.93
C MET A 286 8.86 -13.45 -8.72
N PHE A 287 9.01 -14.68 -8.21
CA PHE A 287 9.92 -15.02 -7.11
C PHE A 287 10.86 -16.16 -7.52
N GLU A 288 11.95 -16.32 -6.78
CA GLU A 288 12.74 -17.54 -6.89
C GLU A 288 11.92 -18.77 -6.47
N LEU A 289 12.18 -19.88 -7.13
CA LEU A 289 11.61 -21.17 -6.73
C LEU A 289 12.39 -21.71 -5.54
N VAL A 290 11.71 -21.85 -4.42
CA VAL A 290 12.25 -22.57 -3.26
C VAL A 290 11.99 -24.06 -3.46
N ASP A 291 12.99 -24.79 -3.95
CA ASP A 291 12.90 -26.25 -4.14
C ASP A 291 13.29 -26.97 -2.85
N ALA A 292 12.41 -26.92 -1.87
CA ALA A 292 12.60 -27.46 -0.53
C ALA A 292 11.25 -27.91 0.06
N SER A 293 11.30 -28.63 1.18
CA SER A 293 10.10 -29.02 1.92
C SER A 293 9.74 -27.97 2.96
N THR A 294 8.44 -27.72 3.12
CA THR A 294 7.92 -26.92 4.24
C THR A 294 8.12 -27.66 5.57
N VAL A 295 8.22 -26.90 6.66
CA VAL A 295 8.25 -27.50 8.01
C VAL A 295 6.97 -28.31 8.27
N SER A 296 5.80 -27.93 7.73
CA SER A 296 4.57 -28.71 7.77
C SER A 296 4.75 -30.10 7.15
N GLU A 297 5.32 -30.18 5.96
CA GLU A 297 5.58 -31.46 5.28
C GLU A 297 6.59 -32.32 6.02
N LEU A 298 7.61 -31.69 6.61
CA LEU A 298 8.61 -32.40 7.42
C LEU A 298 8.00 -33.02 8.68
N ILE A 299 7.15 -32.26 9.40
CA ILE A 299 6.40 -32.75 10.56
C ILE A 299 5.46 -33.90 10.15
N ALA A 300 4.76 -33.76 9.03
CA ALA A 300 3.86 -34.81 8.54
C ALA A 300 4.59 -36.11 8.20
N ARG A 301 5.83 -36.04 7.69
CA ARG A 301 6.68 -37.21 7.38
C ARG A 301 7.29 -37.84 8.63
N ASP A 302 7.70 -37.04 9.59
CA ASP A 302 8.33 -37.51 10.83
C ASP A 302 7.82 -36.72 12.06
N PRO A 303 6.63 -37.07 12.58
CA PRO A 303 6.05 -36.45 13.76
C PRO A 303 6.91 -36.62 15.05
N GLY A 304 7.82 -37.57 15.08
CA GLY A 304 8.72 -37.83 16.21
C GLY A 304 9.73 -36.69 16.43
N ARG A 305 9.93 -35.82 15.44
CA ARG A 305 10.87 -34.69 15.50
C ARG A 305 10.20 -33.34 15.76
N VAL A 306 9.00 -33.29 16.31
CA VAL A 306 8.28 -32.02 16.56
C VAL A 306 9.06 -31.04 17.43
N ASP A 307 9.91 -31.52 18.36
CA ASP A 307 10.76 -30.66 19.20
C ASP A 307 11.83 -29.94 18.37
N ASP A 308 12.49 -30.67 17.44
CA ASP A 308 13.47 -30.08 16.53
C ASP A 308 12.83 -29.00 15.65
N TYR A 309 11.65 -29.29 15.09
CA TYR A 309 10.93 -28.32 14.25
C TYR A 309 10.38 -27.15 15.07
N GLY A 310 9.94 -27.37 16.31
CA GLY A 310 9.57 -26.32 17.23
C GLY A 310 10.72 -25.35 17.50
N ARG A 311 11.96 -25.89 17.69
CA ARG A 311 13.19 -25.12 17.87
C ARG A 311 13.54 -24.30 16.63
N ILE A 312 13.45 -24.88 15.42
CA ILE A 312 13.69 -24.17 14.16
C ILE A 312 12.70 -23.01 14.00
N MET A 313 11.41 -23.27 14.17
CA MET A 313 10.39 -22.23 14.08
C MET A 313 10.57 -21.13 15.11
N ALA A 314 10.95 -21.49 16.34
CA ALA A 314 11.26 -20.51 17.40
C ALA A 314 12.47 -19.63 17.05
N TYR A 315 13.50 -20.22 16.44
CA TYR A 315 14.66 -19.48 15.94
C TYR A 315 14.22 -18.46 14.87
N VAL A 316 13.49 -18.90 13.83
CA VAL A 316 12.98 -18.04 12.75
C VAL A 316 12.13 -16.89 13.31
N ALA A 317 11.20 -17.19 14.23
CA ALA A 317 10.36 -16.17 14.84
C ALA A 317 11.18 -15.12 15.58
N ARG A 318 12.20 -15.55 16.35
CA ARG A 318 13.08 -14.60 17.09
C ARG A 318 13.91 -13.73 16.15
N GLU A 319 14.44 -14.28 15.05
CA GLU A 319 15.19 -13.49 14.06
C GLU A 319 14.30 -12.39 13.44
N ILE A 320 13.04 -12.72 13.09
CA ILE A 320 12.08 -11.74 12.61
C ILE A 320 11.80 -10.68 13.68
N HIS A 321 11.49 -11.13 14.91
CA HIS A 321 11.13 -10.24 16.02
C HIS A 321 12.32 -9.42 16.56
N ALA A 322 13.55 -9.81 16.31
CA ALA A 322 14.73 -9.03 16.63
C ALA A 322 15.03 -7.93 15.58
N THR A 323 14.42 -8.03 14.41
CA THR A 323 14.60 -7.05 13.34
C THR A 323 13.75 -5.81 13.63
N ILE A 324 14.37 -4.63 13.61
CA ILE A 324 13.71 -3.35 13.88
C ILE A 324 13.61 -2.54 12.58
N ALA A 325 12.40 -2.19 12.21
CA ALA A 325 12.12 -1.29 11.08
C ALA A 325 12.20 0.18 11.53
N LYS A 326 12.41 1.07 10.59
CA LYS A 326 12.28 2.51 10.80
C LYS A 326 10.86 2.96 10.43
N LYS A 327 10.41 4.05 11.05
CA LYS A 327 9.09 4.64 10.74
C LYS A 327 8.95 4.99 9.25
N GLU A 328 10.03 5.48 8.64
CA GLU A 328 10.09 5.81 7.20
C GLU A 328 10.00 4.59 6.27
N ASP A 329 10.20 3.37 6.77
CA ASP A 329 10.03 2.17 5.96
C ASP A 329 8.58 1.89 5.57
N GLY A 330 7.63 2.48 6.33
CA GLY A 330 6.21 2.48 5.99
C GLY A 330 5.54 1.10 6.08
N PHE A 331 6.01 0.22 6.98
CA PHE A 331 5.30 -1.01 7.30
C PHE A 331 3.99 -0.71 8.03
N PRO A 332 2.92 -1.49 7.82
CA PRO A 332 1.71 -1.35 8.61
C PRO A 332 1.97 -1.66 10.09
N ALA A 333 1.20 -1.04 10.99
CA ALA A 333 1.25 -1.37 12.40
C ALA A 333 0.37 -2.61 12.69
N ALA A 334 0.93 -3.62 13.36
CA ALA A 334 0.18 -4.80 13.77
C ALA A 334 -0.94 -4.47 14.78
N LYS A 335 -0.77 -3.37 15.52
CA LYS A 335 -1.77 -2.80 16.42
C LYS A 335 -3.10 -2.53 15.71
N ASP A 336 -3.07 -2.03 14.47
CA ASP A 336 -4.27 -1.79 13.66
C ASP A 336 -5.02 -3.10 13.38
N SER A 337 -4.29 -4.18 13.08
CA SER A 337 -4.88 -5.50 12.88
C SER A 337 -5.47 -6.07 14.18
N MET A 338 -4.81 -5.86 15.32
CA MET A 338 -5.34 -6.28 16.62
C MET A 338 -6.67 -5.58 16.93
N LEU A 339 -6.75 -4.26 16.70
CA LEU A 339 -8.00 -3.49 16.86
C LEU A 339 -9.10 -3.99 15.91
N GLU A 340 -8.75 -4.29 14.67
CA GLU A 340 -9.69 -4.87 13.68
C GLU A 340 -10.22 -6.24 14.14
N TRP A 341 -9.41 -7.07 14.80
CA TRP A 341 -9.87 -8.36 15.34
C TRP A 341 -10.86 -8.17 16.48
N VAL A 342 -10.65 -7.19 17.37
CA VAL A 342 -11.59 -6.84 18.42
C VAL A 342 -12.90 -6.36 17.82
N GLU A 343 -12.85 -5.45 16.87
CA GLU A 343 -14.04 -4.89 16.21
C GLU A 343 -14.87 -5.99 15.53
N ARG A 344 -14.22 -6.82 14.73
CA ARG A 344 -14.89 -7.90 13.99
C ARG A 344 -15.35 -9.05 14.89
N GLY A 345 -14.61 -9.30 15.96
CA GLY A 345 -14.89 -10.41 16.87
C GLY A 345 -15.96 -10.11 17.91
N LEU A 346 -15.95 -8.92 18.51
CA LEU A 346 -16.70 -8.64 19.73
C LEU A 346 -17.62 -7.44 19.69
N ALA A 347 -17.44 -6.44 18.82
CA ALA A 347 -18.08 -5.14 18.99
C ALA A 347 -19.61 -5.16 19.20
N ASP A 348 -20.29 -6.11 18.56
CA ASP A 348 -21.74 -6.31 18.65
C ASP A 348 -22.15 -7.59 19.41
N ILE A 349 -21.20 -8.25 20.09
CA ILE A 349 -21.46 -9.45 20.93
C ILE A 349 -21.27 -9.11 22.41
N ASP A 350 -20.14 -8.47 22.76
CA ASP A 350 -19.80 -8.07 24.13
C ASP A 350 -19.02 -6.75 24.10
N GLU A 351 -19.77 -5.65 24.22
CA GLU A 351 -19.23 -4.29 24.15
C GLU A 351 -18.20 -4.02 25.27
N LYS A 352 -18.44 -4.54 26.50
CA LYS A 352 -17.50 -4.33 27.63
C LYS A 352 -16.18 -5.04 27.41
N ALA A 353 -16.22 -6.28 26.91
CA ALA A 353 -15.01 -7.02 26.57
C ALA A 353 -14.26 -6.33 25.42
N ALA A 354 -14.99 -5.83 24.42
CA ALA A 354 -14.42 -5.10 23.30
C ALA A 354 -13.73 -3.79 23.76
N GLU A 355 -14.38 -2.99 24.62
CA GLU A 355 -13.79 -1.76 25.19
C GLU A 355 -12.53 -2.06 26.00
N LYS A 356 -12.57 -3.04 26.92
CA LYS A 356 -11.38 -3.43 27.70
C LYS A 356 -10.21 -3.81 26.82
N LEU A 357 -10.47 -4.60 25.77
CA LEU A 357 -9.41 -5.03 24.84
C LEU A 357 -8.90 -3.88 23.96
N LYS A 358 -9.77 -2.97 23.51
CA LYS A 358 -9.35 -1.76 22.80
C LYS A 358 -8.43 -0.91 23.66
N GLU A 359 -8.83 -0.63 24.93
CA GLU A 359 -7.99 0.12 25.87
C GLU A 359 -6.63 -0.54 26.08
N MET A 360 -6.58 -1.87 26.27
CA MET A 360 -5.32 -2.62 26.42
C MET A 360 -4.43 -2.48 25.18
N ILE A 361 -4.99 -2.57 23.98
CA ILE A 361 -4.23 -2.46 22.73
C ILE A 361 -3.80 -1.01 22.49
N GLU A 362 -4.69 -0.03 22.69
CA GLU A 362 -4.40 1.39 22.48
C GLU A 362 -3.34 1.93 23.44
N SER A 363 -3.30 1.41 24.68
CA SER A 363 -2.28 1.77 25.68
C SER A 363 -0.87 1.23 25.38
N MET A 364 -0.74 0.30 24.44
CA MET A 364 0.58 -0.19 24.04
C MET A 364 1.40 0.91 23.37
N GLU A 365 2.67 1.00 23.69
CA GLU A 365 3.62 1.88 22.99
C GLU A 365 3.78 1.45 21.51
N ASP A 366 4.23 2.39 20.67
CA ASP A 366 4.60 2.09 19.29
C ASP A 366 5.79 1.13 19.28
N ASP A 367 5.62 -0.01 18.65
CA ASP A 367 6.64 -1.05 18.54
C ASP A 367 7.06 -1.21 17.08
N PHE A 368 8.35 -1.05 16.80
CA PHE A 368 8.93 -1.13 15.47
C PHE A 368 9.63 -2.47 15.19
N HIS A 369 9.52 -3.45 16.08
CA HIS A 369 9.95 -4.81 15.80
C HIS A 369 9.08 -5.42 14.71
N MET A 370 9.73 -6.22 13.85
CA MET A 370 9.01 -6.86 12.74
C MET A 370 8.21 -8.06 13.23
N VAL A 371 7.02 -8.23 12.67
CA VAL A 371 6.20 -9.44 12.81
C VAL A 371 5.78 -9.93 11.42
N HIS A 372 5.65 -11.24 11.23
CA HIS A 372 5.25 -11.83 9.97
C HIS A 372 3.75 -11.65 9.66
N GLY A 373 2.91 -11.67 10.70
CA GLY A 373 1.45 -11.51 10.62
C GLY A 373 0.68 -12.73 10.09
N ASP A 374 1.37 -13.75 9.57
CA ASP A 374 0.82 -15.05 9.16
C ASP A 374 1.83 -16.19 9.38
N PHE A 375 2.47 -16.20 10.54
CA PHE A 375 3.56 -17.10 10.88
C PHE A 375 3.06 -18.51 11.17
N HIS A 376 3.41 -19.46 10.31
CA HIS A 376 3.09 -20.89 10.47
C HIS A 376 4.04 -21.80 9.65
N THR A 377 4.07 -23.09 9.97
CA THR A 377 5.00 -24.09 9.39
C THR A 377 4.85 -24.28 7.88
N GLY A 378 3.72 -23.93 7.29
CA GLY A 378 3.52 -23.95 5.84
C GLY A 378 4.24 -22.82 5.10
N ASN A 379 4.64 -21.75 5.81
CA ASN A 379 5.35 -20.62 5.25
C ASN A 379 6.87 -20.66 5.50
N VAL A 380 7.37 -21.69 6.20
CA VAL A 380 8.81 -21.88 6.44
C VAL A 380 9.29 -23.13 5.74
N PHE A 381 10.27 -22.95 4.86
CA PHE A 381 10.97 -24.03 4.12
C PHE A 381 12.33 -24.29 4.76
N ILE A 382 12.83 -25.50 4.59
CA ILE A 382 14.21 -25.87 4.95
C ILE A 382 14.97 -26.17 3.67
N GLN A 383 15.80 -25.22 3.25
CA GLN A 383 16.62 -25.33 2.03
C GLN A 383 18.10 -25.50 2.44
N ASN A 384 18.73 -26.59 2.07
CA ASN A 384 20.13 -26.88 2.41
C ASN A 384 20.44 -26.80 3.93
N GLY A 385 19.45 -27.12 4.77
CA GLY A 385 19.59 -27.04 6.24
C GLY A 385 19.28 -25.68 6.86
N GLU A 386 19.06 -24.65 6.04
CA GLU A 386 18.75 -23.28 6.48
C GLU A 386 17.25 -22.99 6.31
N PRO A 387 16.61 -22.29 7.26
CA PRO A 387 15.22 -21.87 7.14
C PRO A 387 15.08 -20.68 6.20
N LEU A 388 14.05 -20.72 5.36
CA LEU A 388 13.62 -19.65 4.49
C LEU A 388 12.13 -19.45 4.64
N ILE A 389 11.68 -18.21 4.85
CA ILE A 389 10.28 -17.88 5.06
C ILE A 389 9.68 -17.22 3.82
N ILE A 390 8.41 -17.52 3.52
CA ILE A 390 7.69 -16.97 2.38
C ILE A 390 6.40 -16.28 2.82
N ASP A 391 5.72 -15.65 1.86
CA ASP A 391 4.39 -15.02 2.01
C ASP A 391 4.39 -13.80 2.95
N MET A 392 5.22 -12.81 2.58
CA MET A 392 5.45 -11.56 3.33
C MET A 392 4.32 -10.53 3.17
N ASP A 393 3.12 -10.92 2.73
CA ASP A 393 2.02 -9.98 2.43
C ASP A 393 1.38 -9.35 3.67
N ARG A 394 1.60 -9.93 4.85
CA ARG A 394 1.07 -9.46 6.13
C ARG A 394 2.12 -8.95 7.11
N VAL A 395 3.35 -8.83 6.63
CA VAL A 395 4.44 -8.28 7.45
C VAL A 395 4.08 -6.89 7.95
N ALA A 396 4.31 -6.68 9.23
CA ALA A 396 3.97 -5.47 9.96
C ALA A 396 5.04 -5.15 11.00
N THR A 397 4.94 -3.98 11.64
CA THR A 397 5.68 -3.67 12.87
C THR A 397 4.74 -3.80 14.07
N GLY A 398 5.23 -4.37 15.17
CA GLY A 398 4.44 -4.53 16.39
C GLY A 398 4.91 -5.62 17.31
N PRO A 399 4.13 -5.90 18.35
CA PRO A 399 4.52 -6.85 19.38
C PRO A 399 4.50 -8.29 18.85
N SER A 400 5.50 -9.05 19.25
CA SER A 400 5.69 -10.45 18.85
C SER A 400 4.51 -11.38 19.22
N ILE A 401 3.68 -10.97 20.19
CA ILE A 401 2.45 -11.71 20.55
C ILE A 401 1.53 -11.98 19.37
N VAL A 402 1.57 -11.13 18.32
CA VAL A 402 0.78 -11.28 17.09
C VAL A 402 1.12 -12.59 16.39
N ASP A 403 2.41 -12.90 16.20
CA ASP A 403 2.84 -14.15 15.56
C ASP A 403 2.66 -15.35 16.49
N LEU A 404 2.83 -15.19 17.80
CA LEU A 404 2.53 -16.25 18.76
C LEU A 404 1.04 -16.57 18.78
N SER A 405 0.16 -15.57 18.62
CA SER A 405 -1.28 -15.78 18.49
C SER A 405 -1.64 -16.55 17.21
N ASN A 406 -0.93 -16.28 16.11
CA ASN A 406 -1.09 -17.04 14.88
C ASN A 406 -0.71 -18.52 15.08
N CYS A 407 0.44 -18.76 15.71
CA CYS A 407 0.85 -20.12 16.04
C CYS A 407 -0.19 -20.84 16.92
N PHE A 408 -0.68 -20.17 17.97
CA PHE A 408 -1.74 -20.77 18.80
C PHE A 408 -3.00 -21.08 17.96
N LEU A 409 -3.44 -20.14 17.14
CA LEU A 409 -4.63 -20.30 16.31
C LEU A 409 -4.50 -21.51 15.37
N PHE A 410 -3.38 -21.62 14.66
CA PHE A 410 -3.16 -22.69 13.68
C PHE A 410 -2.96 -24.07 14.30
N TYR A 411 -2.32 -24.17 15.46
CA TYR A 411 -1.96 -25.48 16.04
C TYR A 411 -2.88 -25.92 17.18
N VAL A 412 -3.57 -24.98 17.83
CA VAL A 412 -4.47 -25.26 18.95
C VAL A 412 -5.88 -24.82 18.65
N GLY A 413 -6.10 -23.53 18.40
CA GLY A 413 -7.41 -22.90 18.31
C GLY A 413 -8.36 -23.54 17.28
N TYR A 414 -7.92 -23.76 16.06
CA TYR A 414 -8.74 -24.45 15.05
C TYR A 414 -9.05 -25.89 15.44
N GLY A 415 -8.11 -26.57 16.08
CA GLY A 415 -8.29 -27.95 16.51
C GLY A 415 -9.26 -28.11 17.69
N GLU A 416 -9.43 -27.09 18.54
CA GLU A 416 -10.42 -27.09 19.62
C GLU A 416 -11.85 -27.15 19.08
N LEU A 417 -12.13 -26.48 17.95
CA LEU A 417 -13.44 -26.53 17.30
C LEU A 417 -13.60 -27.76 16.40
N ASN A 418 -12.54 -28.13 15.70
CA ASN A 418 -12.57 -29.31 14.82
C ASN A 418 -11.14 -29.85 14.57
N PRO A 419 -10.74 -30.95 15.22
CA PRO A 419 -9.42 -31.56 15.06
C PRO A 419 -9.06 -31.93 13.61
N LYS A 420 -10.08 -32.22 12.77
CA LYS A 420 -9.86 -32.56 11.36
C LYS A 420 -9.29 -31.37 10.57
N THR A 421 -9.65 -30.16 10.94
CA THR A 421 -9.13 -28.94 10.29
C THR A 421 -7.61 -28.89 10.30
N ILE A 422 -6.98 -29.28 11.41
CA ILE A 422 -5.52 -29.33 11.51
C ILE A 422 -4.93 -30.30 10.50
N LYS A 423 -5.49 -31.51 10.40
CA LYS A 423 -5.02 -32.50 9.44
C LYS A 423 -5.18 -32.07 7.99
N ASP A 424 -6.31 -31.44 7.68
CA ASP A 424 -6.63 -30.96 6.32
C ASP A 424 -5.72 -29.79 5.91
N TYR A 425 -5.31 -28.91 6.87
CA TYR A 425 -4.50 -27.74 6.61
C TYR A 425 -3.00 -27.99 6.73
N MET A 426 -2.57 -28.70 7.79
CA MET A 426 -1.15 -28.85 8.15
C MET A 426 -0.60 -30.22 7.75
N GLY A 427 -1.43 -31.18 7.40
CA GLY A 427 -1.03 -32.52 7.00
C GLY A 427 -0.72 -33.48 8.14
N PHE A 428 -0.81 -33.06 9.42
CA PHE A 428 -0.54 -33.88 10.60
C PHE A 428 -1.68 -33.85 11.63
N SER A 429 -1.62 -34.71 12.65
CA SER A 429 -2.70 -34.85 13.63
C SER A 429 -2.78 -33.63 14.57
N TYR A 430 -3.95 -33.43 15.19
CA TYR A 430 -4.12 -32.38 16.21
C TYR A 430 -3.24 -32.62 17.45
N GLU A 431 -3.02 -33.87 17.84
CA GLU A 431 -2.09 -34.21 18.93
C GLU A 431 -0.66 -33.80 18.59
N THR A 432 -0.21 -34.04 17.36
CA THR A 432 1.08 -33.57 16.85
C THR A 432 1.17 -32.05 16.85
N ALA A 433 0.10 -31.37 16.45
CA ALA A 433 0.05 -29.89 16.44
C ALA A 433 0.17 -29.29 17.85
N LYS A 434 -0.52 -29.85 18.83
CA LYS A 434 -0.39 -29.43 20.23
C LYS A 434 1.05 -29.65 20.77
N ALA A 435 1.62 -30.81 20.49
CA ALA A 435 3.01 -31.10 20.89
C ALA A 435 4.00 -30.13 20.24
N PHE A 436 3.78 -29.84 18.93
CA PHE A 436 4.57 -28.84 18.21
C PHE A 436 4.44 -27.46 18.84
N PHE A 437 3.23 -26.98 19.14
CA PHE A 437 3.03 -25.66 19.76
C PHE A 437 3.72 -25.57 21.13
N GLN A 438 3.64 -26.61 21.94
CA GLN A 438 4.32 -26.65 23.23
C GLN A 438 5.87 -26.60 23.08
N ALA A 439 6.42 -27.32 22.11
CA ALA A 439 7.85 -27.24 21.81
C ALA A 439 8.23 -25.83 21.29
N PHE A 440 7.44 -25.28 20.35
CA PHE A 440 7.66 -23.97 19.80
C PHE A 440 7.70 -22.86 20.86
N ILE A 441 6.66 -22.78 21.72
CA ILE A 441 6.56 -21.70 22.70
C ILE A 441 7.67 -21.79 23.75
N ARG A 442 8.02 -22.99 24.20
CA ARG A 442 9.14 -23.26 25.12
C ARG A 442 10.47 -22.78 24.54
N HIS A 443 10.78 -23.18 23.30
CA HIS A 443 12.00 -22.76 22.62
C HIS A 443 12.00 -21.26 22.28
N TYR A 444 10.84 -20.69 21.97
CA TYR A 444 10.72 -19.25 21.71
C TYR A 444 11.02 -18.44 22.95
N LEU A 445 10.44 -18.79 24.11
CA LEU A 445 10.64 -18.11 25.39
C LEU A 445 11.97 -18.50 26.05
N GLN A 446 12.67 -19.50 25.54
CA GLN A 446 13.92 -20.02 26.11
C GLN A 446 13.79 -20.37 27.59
N THR A 447 12.68 -20.99 27.98
CA THR A 447 12.37 -21.33 29.37
C THR A 447 11.63 -22.65 29.48
N GLU A 448 11.84 -23.34 30.62
CA GLU A 448 11.06 -24.50 31.03
C GLU A 448 10.07 -24.13 32.15
N GLU A 449 9.97 -22.85 32.52
CA GLU A 449 9.06 -22.40 33.58
C GLU A 449 7.62 -22.41 33.09
N GLU A 450 6.83 -23.36 33.56
CA GLU A 450 5.44 -23.59 33.13
C GLU A 450 4.55 -22.36 33.38
N SER A 451 4.77 -21.62 34.45
CA SER A 451 4.01 -20.39 34.77
C SER A 451 4.20 -19.32 33.71
N ARG A 452 5.42 -19.08 33.25
CA ARG A 452 5.74 -18.11 32.19
C ARG A 452 5.19 -18.58 30.84
N ILE A 453 5.37 -19.85 30.50
CA ILE A 453 4.83 -20.45 29.26
C ILE A 453 3.30 -20.27 29.23
N LYS A 454 2.63 -20.59 30.35
CA LYS A 454 1.19 -20.45 30.49
C LYS A 454 0.74 -18.98 30.31
N THR A 455 1.37 -18.05 30.99
CA THR A 455 1.02 -16.62 30.89
C THR A 455 1.10 -16.11 29.46
N VAL A 456 2.16 -16.43 28.71
CA VAL A 456 2.28 -16.01 27.31
C VAL A 456 1.30 -16.75 26.42
N THR A 457 1.03 -18.04 26.69
CA THR A 457 0.03 -18.81 25.96
C THR A 457 -1.38 -18.23 26.18
N ASP A 458 -1.74 -17.81 27.39
CA ASP A 458 -3.02 -17.18 27.70
C ASP A 458 -3.19 -15.88 26.91
N LYS A 459 -2.16 -15.02 26.83
CA LYS A 459 -2.16 -13.79 26.02
C LYS A 459 -2.32 -14.09 24.52
N ALA A 460 -1.56 -15.05 23.98
CA ALA A 460 -1.62 -15.47 22.60
C ALA A 460 -2.98 -16.06 22.22
N SER A 461 -3.55 -16.89 23.11
CA SER A 461 -4.85 -17.52 22.89
C SER A 461 -6.00 -16.52 22.87
N LEU A 462 -5.95 -15.48 23.71
CA LEU A 462 -6.96 -14.41 23.74
C LEU A 462 -7.07 -13.73 22.36
N LEU A 463 -5.95 -13.30 21.78
CA LEU A 463 -5.94 -12.71 20.43
C LEU A 463 -6.33 -13.72 19.34
N ALA A 464 -5.94 -14.99 19.48
CA ALA A 464 -6.28 -16.04 18.54
C ALA A 464 -7.79 -16.30 18.48
N TYR A 465 -8.46 -16.36 19.64
CA TYR A 465 -9.92 -16.56 19.70
C TYR A 465 -10.69 -15.36 19.13
N LEU A 466 -10.24 -14.13 19.38
CA LEU A 466 -10.80 -12.93 18.76
C LEU A 466 -10.77 -13.03 17.23
N ARG A 467 -9.59 -13.35 16.70
CA ARG A 467 -9.40 -13.52 15.25
C ARG A 467 -10.27 -14.64 14.69
N GLN A 468 -10.41 -15.74 15.43
CA GLN A 468 -11.22 -16.90 15.03
C GLN A 468 -12.71 -16.56 14.94
N ILE A 469 -13.27 -15.85 15.92
CA ILE A 469 -14.66 -15.35 15.86
C ILE A 469 -14.84 -14.43 14.64
N GLY A 470 -13.94 -13.48 14.42
CA GLY A 470 -13.99 -12.59 13.26
C GLY A 470 -13.96 -13.33 11.93
N GLN A 471 -13.23 -14.46 11.84
CA GLN A 471 -13.21 -15.33 10.65
C GLN A 471 -14.52 -16.10 10.47
N ILE A 472 -15.11 -16.64 11.53
CA ILE A 472 -16.40 -17.34 11.47
C ILE A 472 -17.49 -16.40 10.97
N ARG A 473 -17.48 -15.15 11.41
CA ARG A 473 -18.49 -14.12 11.07
C ARG A 473 -18.32 -13.50 9.70
N LYS A 474 -17.20 -13.71 9.04
CA LYS A 474 -16.88 -13.02 7.78
C LYS A 474 -17.81 -13.41 6.64
N GLY A 475 -18.70 -12.48 6.24
CA GLY A 475 -19.35 -12.44 4.92
C GLY A 475 -20.40 -13.51 4.61
N ARG A 476 -20.90 -14.26 5.62
CA ARG A 476 -21.94 -15.27 5.44
C ARG A 476 -22.99 -15.23 6.54
N LYS A 477 -24.17 -15.78 6.26
CA LYS A 477 -25.17 -16.07 7.29
C LYS A 477 -24.64 -17.20 8.19
N LEU A 478 -24.64 -16.99 9.49
CA LEU A 478 -24.17 -17.96 10.48
C LEU A 478 -25.09 -19.17 10.49
N SER A 479 -24.50 -20.36 10.59
CA SER A 479 -25.20 -21.62 10.87
C SER A 479 -25.34 -21.82 12.38
N GLU A 480 -26.21 -22.72 12.82
CA GLU A 480 -26.35 -23.10 14.23
C GLU A 480 -25.01 -23.57 14.83
N LYS A 481 -24.20 -24.27 14.05
CA LYS A 481 -22.86 -24.65 14.47
C LYS A 481 -21.93 -23.44 14.66
N ASP A 482 -21.95 -22.48 13.73
CA ASP A 482 -21.16 -21.26 13.85
C ASP A 482 -21.50 -20.49 15.14
N GLU A 483 -22.80 -20.44 15.51
CA GLU A 483 -23.25 -19.82 16.75
C GLU A 483 -22.75 -20.56 17.99
N GLN A 484 -22.77 -21.88 17.98
CA GLN A 484 -22.22 -22.72 19.07
C GLN A 484 -20.71 -22.55 19.20
N ASP A 485 -19.98 -22.52 18.08
CA ASP A 485 -18.54 -22.30 18.05
C ASP A 485 -18.18 -20.90 18.60
N ILE A 486 -18.95 -19.87 18.24
CA ILE A 486 -18.78 -18.50 18.78
C ILE A 486 -19.04 -18.49 20.29
N GLN A 487 -20.09 -19.13 20.78
CA GLN A 487 -20.38 -19.19 22.22
C GLN A 487 -19.25 -19.87 23.00
N TYR A 488 -18.69 -20.95 22.46
CA TYR A 488 -17.53 -21.63 23.05
C TYR A 488 -16.33 -20.70 23.16
N LEU A 489 -15.99 -20.00 22.06
CA LEU A 489 -14.86 -19.07 22.03
C LEU A 489 -15.08 -17.86 22.93
N MET A 490 -16.31 -17.33 23.02
CA MET A 490 -16.67 -16.24 23.92
C MET A 490 -16.42 -16.60 25.37
N LYS A 491 -16.79 -17.81 25.78
CA LYS A 491 -16.49 -18.30 27.12
C LYS A 491 -15.00 -18.30 27.41
N LYS A 492 -14.18 -18.79 26.46
CA LYS A 492 -12.71 -18.76 26.59
C LYS A 492 -12.17 -17.34 26.74
N ILE A 493 -12.69 -16.40 25.92
CA ILE A 493 -12.30 -14.99 25.99
C ILE A 493 -12.63 -14.39 27.35
N THR A 494 -13.84 -14.64 27.87
CA THR A 494 -14.27 -14.15 29.20
C THR A 494 -13.37 -14.66 30.31
N ASP A 495 -13.07 -15.97 30.32
CA ASP A 495 -12.16 -16.59 31.29
C ASP A 495 -10.75 -15.99 31.23
N LEU A 496 -10.25 -15.71 30.02
CA LEU A 496 -8.92 -15.12 29.81
C LEU A 496 -8.85 -13.64 30.17
N LEU A 497 -9.93 -12.88 30.00
CA LEU A 497 -9.97 -11.47 30.38
C LEU A 497 -9.89 -11.22 31.90
N GLU A 498 -10.10 -12.26 32.72
CA GLU A 498 -9.84 -12.20 34.16
C GLU A 498 -8.33 -12.34 34.48
N LEU A 499 -7.57 -12.95 33.58
CA LEU A 499 -6.15 -13.29 33.79
C LEU A 499 -5.19 -12.37 33.02
N VAL A 500 -5.58 -11.90 31.84
CA VAL A 500 -4.76 -11.12 30.92
C VAL A 500 -5.08 -9.64 31.07
N ASN A 501 -4.06 -8.85 31.41
CA ASN A 501 -4.18 -7.39 31.59
C ASN A 501 -3.29 -6.58 30.63
N ASP A 502 -2.42 -7.23 29.85
CA ASP A 502 -1.56 -6.61 28.85
C ASP A 502 -1.12 -7.65 27.82
N PHE A 503 -0.46 -7.20 26.73
CA PHE A 503 0.07 -8.04 25.66
C PHE A 503 1.62 -8.05 25.55
N TYR A 504 2.32 -7.55 26.57
CA TYR A 504 3.78 -7.63 26.63
C TYR A 504 4.25 -9.06 26.99
N ILE A 505 5.42 -9.48 26.44
CA ILE A 505 6.01 -10.83 26.63
C ILE A 505 7.24 -10.79 27.53
#